data_5c90f894591d17c475e151230ddc39f5
#
_entry.id   5c90f894591d17c475e151230ddc39f5
#
_cell.length_a   1.000
_cell.length_b   1.000
_cell.length_c   1.000
_cell.angle_alpha   90.00
_cell.angle_beta   90.00
_cell.angle_gamma   90.00
#
_symmetry.space_group_name_H-M   'P 1'
#
loop_
_entity.id
_entity.type
_entity.pdbx_description
1 polymer ?
#
loop_
_entity_poly.entity_id
_entity_poly.type
_entity_poly.pdbx_seq_one_letter_code
_entity_poly.pdbx_strand_id
1 'polypeptide(L)' 'MKTLSLLKLHTVSCDSGNLLIIDPCYLKNSDNVNSLIDCGLATSINTEIGDGEFTVEKKRDRRGNLQQIIINIQ' A
#
# COMPACT_ATOMS: atom_id res chain seq x y z
N MET A 1 -15.50 18.84 12.03
CA MET A 1 -15.00 18.71 11.67
C MET A 1 -14.35 18.50 11.03
N LYS A 2 -14.17 18.74 10.70
CA LYS A 2 -13.39 18.56 10.16
C LYS A 2 -12.51 17.87 10.32
N THR A 3 -12.53 17.77 11.04
CA THR A 3 -11.59 16.79 11.49
C THR A 3 -11.37 15.69 10.52
N LEU A 4 -12.32 15.43 9.75
CA LEU A 4 -12.19 14.38 8.79
C LEU A 4 -11.01 14.56 7.91
N SER A 5 -10.75 15.80 7.54
CA SER A 5 -9.62 16.05 6.70
C SER A 5 -8.33 15.70 7.39
N LEU A 6 -8.36 15.69 8.73
CA LEU A 6 -7.17 15.37 9.48
C LEU A 6 -6.83 13.91 9.34
N LEU A 7 -7.80 13.09 9.12
CA LEU A 7 -7.56 11.69 9.04
C LEU A 7 -6.74 11.36 7.83
N LYS A 8 -6.95 12.09 6.77
CA LYS A 8 -6.10 11.94 5.60
C LYS A 8 -5.74 10.51 5.30
N LEU A 9 -6.61 9.61 5.59
CA LEU A 9 -6.35 8.24 5.25
C LEU A 9 -6.43 8.09 3.75
N HIS A 10 -5.45 7.47 3.19
CA HIS A 10 -5.47 7.19 1.78
C HIS A 10 -6.23 5.90 1.57
N THR A 11 -7.08 5.89 0.57
CA THR A 11 -7.88 4.71 0.26
C THR A 11 -7.38 4.12 -1.05
N VAL A 12 -7.20 2.81 -1.06
CA VAL A 12 -6.78 2.09 -2.25
C VAL A 12 -7.86 1.10 -2.61
N SER A 13 -8.34 1.16 -3.84
CA SER A 13 -9.33 0.21 -4.33
C SER A 13 -8.62 -1.00 -4.91
N CYS A 14 -9.16 -2.17 -4.66
CA CYS A 14 -8.56 -3.41 -5.10
C CYS A 14 -9.63 -4.30 -5.71
N ASP A 15 -9.42 -4.72 -6.94
CA ASP A 15 -10.36 -5.59 -7.64
C ASP A 15 -9.86 -7.02 -7.74
N SER A 16 -8.56 -7.23 -7.66
CA SER A 16 -7.97 -8.54 -7.86
C SER A 16 -7.83 -9.36 -6.59
N GLY A 17 -7.97 -8.71 -5.45
CA GLY A 17 -7.71 -9.35 -4.18
C GLY A 17 -6.24 -9.37 -3.82
N ASN A 18 -5.40 -8.71 -4.60
CA ASN A 18 -3.96 -8.64 -4.35
C ASN A 18 -3.49 -7.20 -4.34
N LEU A 19 -2.59 -6.90 -3.44
CA LEU A 19 -1.95 -5.61 -3.35
C LEU A 19 -0.48 -5.76 -3.70
N LEU A 20 0.06 -4.77 -4.38
CA LEU A 20 1.46 -4.79 -4.79
C LEU A 20 2.19 -3.64 -4.11
N ILE A 21 3.32 -3.95 -3.50
CA ILE A 21 4.19 -2.93 -2.92
C ILE A 21 5.43 -2.86 -3.78
N ILE A 22 5.68 -1.70 -4.35
CA ILE A 22 6.76 -1.53 -5.30
C ILE A 22 7.23 -0.07 -5.27
N ASP A 23 8.52 0.11 -5.51
CA ASP A 23 9.05 1.45 -5.68
C ASP A 23 8.58 1.96 -7.04
N PRO A 24 7.97 3.15 -7.09
CA PRO A 24 7.47 3.66 -8.36
C PRO A 24 8.50 3.76 -9.47
N CYS A 25 9.78 3.85 -9.13
CA CYS A 25 10.79 3.97 -10.17
C CYS A 25 10.88 2.73 -11.04
N TYR A 26 10.36 1.61 -10.58
CA TYR A 26 10.38 0.39 -11.38
C TYR A 26 9.17 0.26 -12.30
N LEU A 27 8.20 1.14 -12.14
CA LEU A 27 7.00 1.06 -12.97
C LEU A 27 7.24 1.42 -14.42
N LYS A 28 8.33 2.12 -14.68
CA LYS A 28 8.66 2.49 -16.05
C LYS A 28 8.99 1.27 -16.90
N ASN A 29 9.47 0.22 -16.26
CA ASN A 29 9.85 -0.99 -16.95
C ASN A 29 9.00 -2.13 -16.43
N SER A 30 7.73 -1.85 -16.29
CA SER A 30 6.82 -2.75 -15.57
C SER A 30 6.37 -3.95 -16.39
N ASP A 31 6.97 -4.19 -17.51
CA ASP A 31 6.55 -5.30 -18.35
C ASP A 31 6.56 -6.62 -17.64
N ASN A 32 7.37 -6.74 -16.59
CA ASN A 32 7.49 -8.02 -15.93
C ASN A 32 7.52 -7.85 -14.42
N VAL A 33 6.33 -7.63 -13.87
CA VAL A 33 6.18 -7.48 -12.43
C VAL A 33 6.64 -8.73 -11.70
N ASN A 34 6.41 -9.90 -12.28
CA ASN A 34 6.82 -11.14 -11.63
C ASN A 34 8.33 -11.21 -11.43
N SER A 35 9.10 -10.71 -12.39
CA SER A 35 10.54 -10.66 -12.21
C SER A 35 10.93 -9.75 -11.07
N LEU A 36 10.23 -8.63 -10.91
CA LEU A 36 10.52 -7.72 -9.82
C LEU A 36 10.22 -8.36 -8.48
N ILE A 37 9.17 -9.14 -8.40
CA ILE A 37 8.83 -9.85 -7.18
C ILE A 37 9.91 -10.90 -6.89
N ASP A 38 10.33 -11.64 -7.90
CA ASP A 38 11.31 -12.70 -7.72
C ASP A 38 12.65 -12.19 -7.23
N CYS A 39 13.04 -11.01 -7.65
CA CYS A 39 14.34 -10.48 -7.21
C CYS A 39 14.24 -9.58 -5.99
N GLY A 40 13.07 -9.49 -5.39
CA GLY A 40 12.93 -8.78 -4.13
C GLY A 40 12.71 -7.29 -4.25
N LEU A 41 12.40 -6.80 -5.44
CA LEU A 41 12.14 -5.36 -5.63
C LEU A 41 10.67 -5.01 -5.49
N ALA A 42 9.82 -6.00 -5.39
CA ALA A 42 8.39 -5.79 -5.17
C ALA A 42 7.83 -6.97 -4.39
N THR A 43 6.69 -6.77 -3.75
CA THR A 43 6.02 -7.87 -3.09
C THR A 43 4.51 -7.77 -3.33
N SER A 44 3.89 -8.93 -3.47
CA SER A 44 2.46 -9.02 -3.67
C SER A 44 1.83 -9.66 -2.46
N ILE A 45 0.72 -9.12 -2.00
CA ILE A 45 0.04 -9.58 -0.82
C ILE A 45 -1.41 -9.89 -1.18
N ASN A 46 -1.82 -11.13 -0.91
CA ASN A 46 -3.22 -11.49 -1.09
C ASN A 46 -4.00 -11.01 0.12
N THR A 47 -5.06 -10.27 -0.11
CA THR A 47 -5.85 -9.70 0.99
C THR A 47 -6.80 -10.71 1.61
N GLU A 48 -7.05 -11.82 0.91
CA GLU A 48 -7.93 -12.89 1.37
C GLU A 48 -9.40 -12.53 1.40
N ILE A 49 -9.76 -11.33 0.99
CA ILE A 49 -11.16 -10.92 0.97
C ILE A 49 -11.64 -10.54 -0.41
N GLY A 50 -10.81 -10.72 -1.43
CA GLY A 50 -11.18 -10.37 -2.79
C GLY A 50 -11.07 -8.87 -3.02
N ASP A 51 -12.02 -8.33 -3.76
CA ASP A 51 -12.00 -6.90 -4.03
C ASP A 51 -12.48 -6.10 -2.83
N GLY A 52 -12.16 -4.83 -2.82
CA GLY A 52 -12.57 -3.96 -1.74
C GLY A 52 -11.75 -2.69 -1.72
N GLU A 53 -11.94 -1.90 -0.67
CA GLU A 53 -11.18 -0.70 -0.46
C GLU A 53 -10.44 -0.81 0.86
N PHE A 54 -9.19 -0.40 0.85
CA PHE A 54 -8.35 -0.50 2.04
C PHE A 54 -7.77 0.86 2.36
N THR A 55 -7.62 1.16 3.65
CA THR A 55 -7.04 2.43 4.05
C THR A 55 -5.57 2.23 4.38
N VAL A 56 -4.79 3.26 4.11
CA VAL A 56 -3.36 3.25 4.38
C VAL A 56 -3.05 4.35 5.38
N GLU A 57 -2.41 4.00 6.46
CA GLU A 57 -2.05 4.93 7.52
C GLU A 57 -0.55 5.00 7.69
N LYS A 58 -0.09 6.14 8.18
CA LYS A 58 1.30 6.32 8.55
C LYS A 58 1.38 6.49 10.05
N LYS A 59 2.34 5.81 10.66
CA LYS A 59 2.57 5.93 12.09
C LYS A 59 3.93 6.56 12.29
N ARG A 60 3.95 7.64 13.06
CA ARG A 60 5.18 8.39 13.29
C ARG A 60 5.53 8.36 14.77
N ASP A 61 6.82 8.55 15.06
CA ASP A 61 7.28 8.63 16.44
C ASP A 61 7.12 10.07 16.93
N ARG A 62 7.60 10.33 18.14
CA ARG A 62 7.48 11.65 18.77
C ARG A 62 8.20 12.73 17.98
N ARG A 63 9.23 12.37 17.27
CA ARG A 63 10.02 13.33 16.52
C ARG A 63 9.46 13.58 15.12
N GLY A 64 8.40 12.87 14.78
CA GLY A 64 7.82 13.01 13.48
C GLY A 64 8.39 12.05 12.43
N ASN A 65 9.28 11.15 12.84
CA ASN A 65 9.86 10.18 11.92
C ASN A 65 8.86 9.08 11.61
N LEU A 66 8.77 8.74 10.35
CA LEU A 66 7.86 7.67 9.93
C LEU A 66 8.37 6.33 10.46
N GLN A 67 7.53 5.62 11.17
CA GLN A 67 7.87 4.34 11.76
C GLN A 67 7.23 3.17 11.06
N GLN A 68 5.99 3.34 10.66
CA GLN A 68 5.25 2.25 10.06
C GLN A 68 4.28 2.76 9.02
N ILE A 69 4.01 1.90 8.05
CA ILE A 69 2.92 2.12 7.11
C ILE A 69 1.98 0.93 7.32
N ILE A 70 0.73 1.24 7.64
CA ILE A 70 -0.25 0.22 7.98
C ILE A 70 -1.34 0.20 6.92
N ILE A 71 -1.58 -0.97 6.38
CA ILE A 71 -2.66 -1.17 5.42
C ILE A 71 -3.76 -1.91 6.15
N ASN A 72 -4.90 -1.27 6.30
CA ASN A 72 -6.04 -1.87 6.98
C ASN A 72 -6.89 -2.60 5.98
N ILE A 73 -6.96 -3.90 6.12
CA ILE A 73 -7.72 -4.75 5.21
C ILE A 73 -9.19 -4.74 5.57
N GLN A 74 -9.48 -4.59 6.85
CA GLN A 74 -10.85 -4.51 7.29
C GLN A 74 -11.06 -3.47 8.38
#